data_b1c06829ccc49a8d83cec05ed01bc765
#
_entry.id   b1c06829ccc49a8d83cec05ed01bc765
#
_cell.length_a   1.000
_cell.length_b   1.000
_cell.length_c   1.000
_cell.angle_alpha   90.00
_cell.angle_beta   90.00
_cell.angle_gamma   90.00
#
_symmetry.space_group_name_H-M   'P 1'
#
loop_
_entity.id
_entity.type
_entity.pdbx_description
1 polymer ?
#
loop_
_entity_poly.entity_id
_entity_poly.type
_entity_poly.pdbx_seq_one_letter_code
_entity_poly.pdbx_strand_id
1 'polypeptide(L)'
;MPPSIAFDADFYRSTYDDLRGFSAEDAHRHFIAFGQSEGRLGAKQAYREFFLPMIPQDRPVLEIGPFDCPVVRGDHVRYADVLSQDGLRTRAAEIGRNPDGCPPIHYELETFDLRAIPDRFGAVVSCHCIEHQPDLISHLQTIEDLLEPGGQYFLVIPDKRYCFDHFIPASTIAGVVAAYVERRKVHPLDRVIEHWAMTTHNDPPRHWDGDHGTPPLRLDKVKLAVAAFTKAPSAYIDVHGWQFTPDNFLTITSSIADLGYTKLRPVQVFNTPRNCPEFCAVLGREAETAL
;
A
#
# COMPACT_ATOMS: atom_id res chain seq x y z
N MET A 1 7.65 -15.19 16.81
CA MET A 1 7.55 -15.98 15.56
C MET A 1 7.93 -15.06 14.41
N PRO A 2 8.53 -15.55 13.32
CA PRO A 2 8.74 -14.68 12.16
C PRO A 2 7.39 -14.14 11.68
N PRO A 3 7.36 -12.93 11.14
CA PRO A 3 6.14 -12.36 10.60
C PRO A 3 5.62 -13.23 9.45
N SER A 4 4.33 -13.45 9.41
CA SER A 4 3.66 -14.30 8.42
C SER A 4 2.38 -13.64 7.94
N ILE A 5 1.85 -14.11 6.81
CA ILE A 5 0.52 -13.72 6.33
C ILE A 5 -0.52 -14.06 7.40
N ALA A 6 -1.45 -13.14 7.62
CA ALA A 6 -2.47 -13.26 8.66
C ALA A 6 -3.36 -14.49 8.46
N PHE A 7 -3.58 -15.23 9.54
CA PHE A 7 -4.34 -16.48 9.53
C PHE A 7 -5.28 -16.57 10.74
N ASP A 8 -6.53 -16.87 10.45
CA ASP A 8 -7.60 -17.20 11.42
C ASP A 8 -8.11 -18.61 11.11
N ALA A 9 -7.83 -19.54 12.01
CA ALA A 9 -8.15 -20.95 11.81
C ALA A 9 -9.68 -21.21 11.75
N ASP A 10 -10.47 -20.47 12.50
CA ASP A 10 -11.92 -20.63 12.53
C ASP A 10 -12.56 -20.11 11.24
N PHE A 11 -12.14 -18.93 10.79
CA PHE A 11 -12.52 -18.41 9.48
C PHE A 11 -12.15 -19.38 8.37
N TYR A 12 -10.90 -19.86 8.35
CA TYR A 12 -10.39 -20.72 7.29
C TYR A 12 -11.14 -22.03 7.18
N ARG A 13 -11.35 -22.72 8.33
CA ARG A 13 -12.10 -23.96 8.38
C ARG A 13 -13.60 -23.81 8.07
N SER A 14 -14.20 -22.68 8.46
CA SER A 14 -15.61 -22.44 8.17
C SER A 14 -15.88 -21.99 6.74
N THR A 15 -14.88 -21.38 6.09
CA THR A 15 -14.97 -20.87 4.72
C THR A 15 -14.79 -21.98 3.68
N TYR A 16 -13.91 -22.96 3.97
CA TYR A 16 -13.55 -24.02 3.02
C TYR A 16 -14.02 -25.39 3.51
N ASP A 17 -15.04 -25.94 2.85
CA ASP A 17 -15.75 -27.15 3.26
C ASP A 17 -14.86 -28.38 3.42
N ASP A 18 -13.81 -28.48 2.57
CA ASP A 18 -12.81 -29.55 2.59
C ASP A 18 -11.93 -29.53 3.86
N LEU A 19 -11.98 -28.45 4.64
CA LEU A 19 -11.16 -28.27 5.83
C LEU A 19 -11.94 -28.35 7.15
N ARG A 20 -13.24 -28.60 7.12
CA ARG A 20 -14.10 -28.60 8.31
C ARG A 20 -13.64 -29.58 9.41
N GLY A 21 -12.96 -30.65 9.04
CA GLY A 21 -12.43 -31.65 9.99
C GLY A 21 -11.01 -31.39 10.49
N PHE A 22 -10.35 -30.32 10.01
CA PHE A 22 -8.98 -30.03 10.38
C PHE A 22 -8.89 -29.45 11.79
N SER A 23 -7.80 -29.76 12.51
CA SER A 23 -7.41 -28.97 13.67
C SER A 23 -6.99 -27.56 13.27
N ALA A 24 -6.87 -26.62 14.22
CA ALA A 24 -6.35 -25.28 13.94
C ALA A 24 -4.91 -25.34 13.39
N GLU A 25 -4.10 -26.25 13.91
CA GLU A 25 -2.72 -26.46 13.46
C GLU A 25 -2.65 -27.05 12.05
N ASP A 26 -3.48 -28.05 11.73
CA ASP A 26 -3.53 -28.64 10.40
C ASP A 26 -4.05 -27.64 9.37
N ALA A 27 -5.04 -26.84 9.72
CA ALA A 27 -5.57 -25.77 8.88
C ALA A 27 -4.49 -24.71 8.58
N HIS A 28 -3.69 -24.33 9.57
CA HIS A 28 -2.57 -23.40 9.38
C HIS A 28 -1.47 -23.99 8.49
N ARG A 29 -1.11 -25.28 8.72
CA ARG A 29 -0.15 -25.97 7.86
C ARG A 29 -0.64 -26.06 6.41
N HIS A 30 -1.92 -26.38 6.21
CA HIS A 30 -2.53 -26.41 4.89
C HIS A 30 -2.47 -25.04 4.22
N PHE A 31 -2.81 -23.96 4.97
CA PHE A 31 -2.79 -22.60 4.45
C PHE A 31 -1.40 -22.22 3.93
N ILE A 32 -0.35 -22.51 4.71
CA ILE A 32 1.04 -22.20 4.31
C ILE A 32 1.48 -23.07 3.12
N ALA A 33 1.17 -24.35 3.14
CA ALA A 33 1.67 -25.30 2.13
C ALA A 33 0.93 -25.21 0.79
N PHE A 34 -0.37 -24.91 0.82
CA PHE A 34 -1.25 -25.00 -0.34
C PHE A 34 -2.18 -23.78 -0.48
N GLY A 35 -2.84 -23.38 0.61
CA GLY A 35 -3.94 -22.43 0.57
C GLY A 35 -3.57 -21.08 -0.03
N GLN A 36 -2.38 -20.56 0.27
CA GLN A 36 -1.91 -19.30 -0.31
C GLN A 36 -1.75 -19.40 -1.84
N SER A 37 -1.17 -20.49 -2.34
CA SER A 37 -1.01 -20.73 -3.77
C SER A 37 -2.32 -21.01 -4.49
N GLU A 38 -3.32 -21.55 -3.78
CA GLU A 38 -4.68 -21.77 -4.25
C GLU A 38 -5.54 -20.49 -4.23
N GLY A 39 -4.98 -19.37 -3.75
CA GLY A 39 -5.72 -18.11 -3.59
C GLY A 39 -6.75 -18.12 -2.46
N ARG A 40 -6.63 -19.05 -1.50
CA ARG A 40 -7.49 -19.07 -0.31
C ARG A 40 -7.10 -17.96 0.66
N LEU A 41 -8.09 -17.34 1.28
CA LEU A 41 -7.87 -16.30 2.28
C LEU A 41 -7.63 -16.90 3.65
N GLY A 42 -6.59 -16.42 4.33
CA GLY A 42 -6.28 -16.81 5.70
C GLY A 42 -7.19 -16.17 6.75
N ALA A 43 -7.76 -15.00 6.47
CA ALA A 43 -8.61 -14.26 7.38
C ALA A 43 -9.62 -13.38 6.62
N LYS A 44 -10.78 -13.09 7.23
CA LYS A 44 -11.83 -12.25 6.63
C LYS A 44 -11.40 -10.81 6.39
N GLN A 45 -10.47 -10.29 7.19
CA GLN A 45 -9.92 -8.94 7.08
C GLN A 45 -9.05 -8.75 5.83
N ALA A 46 -8.82 -9.78 5.04
CA ALA A 46 -8.30 -9.65 3.68
C ALA A 46 -9.23 -8.82 2.78
N TYR A 47 -10.54 -8.87 3.02
CA TYR A 47 -11.51 -8.00 2.35
C TYR A 47 -11.52 -6.60 2.97
N ARG A 48 -11.46 -5.56 2.13
CA ARG A 48 -11.47 -4.15 2.53
C ARG A 48 -12.63 -3.79 3.46
N GLU A 49 -13.81 -4.36 3.24
CA GLU A 49 -15.01 -4.13 4.07
C GLU A 49 -14.87 -4.62 5.51
N PHE A 50 -14.02 -5.63 5.78
CA PHE A 50 -13.70 -6.10 7.13
C PHE A 50 -12.39 -5.53 7.67
N PHE A 51 -11.53 -4.99 6.80
CA PHE A 51 -10.29 -4.36 7.18
C PHE A 51 -10.49 -2.94 7.70
N LEU A 52 -11.22 -2.10 6.97
CA LEU A 52 -11.41 -0.70 7.34
C LEU A 52 -12.05 -0.49 8.72
N PRO A 53 -13.02 -1.33 9.18
CA PRO A 53 -13.53 -1.26 10.55
C PRO A 53 -12.52 -1.55 11.67
N MET A 54 -11.33 -2.07 11.36
CA MET A 54 -10.24 -2.22 12.34
C MET A 54 -9.59 -0.88 12.71
N ILE A 55 -9.78 0.17 11.90
CA ILE A 55 -9.25 1.50 12.16
C ILE A 55 -9.95 2.08 13.39
N PRO A 56 -9.20 2.55 14.43
CA PRO A 56 -9.78 3.11 15.64
C PRO A 56 -10.71 4.30 15.33
N GLN A 57 -11.86 4.35 16.03
CA GLN A 57 -12.82 5.46 15.91
C GLN A 57 -12.79 6.39 17.14
N ASP A 58 -12.05 6.02 18.16
CA ASP A 58 -11.96 6.71 19.47
C ASP A 58 -10.64 7.46 19.65
N ARG A 59 -9.79 7.49 18.62
CA ARG A 59 -8.49 8.17 18.61
C ARG A 59 -8.34 9.04 17.35
N PRO A 60 -7.47 10.07 17.36
CA PRO A 60 -7.16 10.83 16.15
C PRO A 60 -6.64 9.94 15.02
N VAL A 61 -7.17 10.13 13.83
CA VAL A 61 -6.79 9.39 12.60
C VAL A 61 -6.31 10.38 11.55
N LEU A 62 -5.19 10.07 10.89
CA LEU A 62 -4.74 10.75 9.70
C LEU A 62 -4.99 9.85 8.48
N GLU A 63 -5.75 10.33 7.51
CA GLU A 63 -5.83 9.70 6.18
C GLU A 63 -5.00 10.49 5.18
N ILE A 64 -4.09 9.81 4.49
CA ILE A 64 -3.19 10.37 3.47
C ILE A 64 -3.75 10.06 2.10
N GLY A 65 -3.89 11.09 1.24
CA GLY A 65 -4.38 10.94 -0.12
C GLY A 65 -5.84 10.47 -0.23
N PRO A 66 -6.81 11.13 0.46
CA PRO A 66 -8.21 10.68 0.48
C PRO A 66 -8.91 10.80 -0.88
N PHE A 67 -8.41 11.65 -1.75
CA PHE A 67 -8.96 12.04 -3.04
C PHE A 67 -10.48 12.30 -2.97
N ASP A 68 -11.30 11.59 -3.79
CA ASP A 68 -12.76 11.74 -3.84
C ASP A 68 -13.51 10.64 -3.05
N CYS A 69 -12.78 9.77 -2.37
CA CYS A 69 -13.36 8.63 -1.67
C CYS A 69 -12.64 8.32 -0.35
N PRO A 70 -12.66 9.25 0.64
CA PRO A 70 -12.04 9.01 1.94
C PRO A 70 -12.64 7.77 2.62
N VAL A 71 -11.77 6.94 3.19
CA VAL A 71 -12.15 5.66 3.79
C VAL A 71 -12.49 5.78 5.27
N VAL A 72 -12.04 6.85 5.93
CA VAL A 72 -12.42 7.16 7.31
C VAL A 72 -13.11 8.52 7.36
N ARG A 73 -14.17 8.63 8.18
CA ARG A 73 -14.94 9.88 8.31
C ARG A 73 -15.24 10.16 9.78
N GLY A 74 -15.39 11.42 10.13
CA GLY A 74 -15.73 11.88 11.48
C GLY A 74 -14.83 13.01 11.96
N ASP A 75 -15.19 13.62 13.10
CA ASP A 75 -14.49 14.78 13.66
C ASP A 75 -13.07 14.45 14.16
N HIS A 76 -12.80 13.17 14.42
CA HIS A 76 -11.48 12.65 14.81
C HIS A 76 -10.52 12.45 13.63
N VAL A 77 -10.98 12.64 12.38
CA VAL A 77 -10.19 12.42 11.19
C VAL A 77 -9.56 13.71 10.69
N ARG A 78 -8.30 13.62 10.29
CA ARG A 78 -7.57 14.66 9.55
C ARG A 78 -7.14 14.10 8.21
N TYR A 79 -7.19 14.94 7.18
CA TYR A 79 -6.81 14.58 5.81
C TYR A 79 -5.59 15.36 5.38
N ALA A 80 -4.61 14.66 4.80
CA ALA A 80 -3.41 15.25 4.21
C ALA A 80 -3.33 14.93 2.72
N ASP A 81 -3.07 15.92 1.90
CA ASP A 81 -2.88 15.75 0.46
C ASP A 81 -1.93 16.84 -0.07
N VAL A 82 -1.38 16.64 -1.28
CA VAL A 82 -0.59 17.66 -1.99
C VAL A 82 -1.46 18.69 -2.71
N LEU A 83 -2.74 18.41 -2.85
CA LEU A 83 -3.74 19.32 -3.41
C LEU A 83 -4.69 19.81 -2.32
N SER A 84 -5.11 21.06 -2.43
CA SER A 84 -6.25 21.57 -1.67
C SER A 84 -7.55 20.85 -2.05
N GLN A 85 -8.59 21.01 -1.25
CA GLN A 85 -9.91 20.45 -1.59
C GLN A 85 -10.39 20.90 -2.98
N ASP A 86 -10.19 22.15 -3.34
CA ASP A 86 -10.57 22.68 -4.65
C ASP A 86 -9.71 22.09 -5.78
N GLY A 87 -8.42 21.89 -5.51
CA GLY A 87 -7.52 21.19 -6.43
C GLY A 87 -7.96 19.74 -6.67
N LEU A 88 -8.33 19.01 -5.61
CA LEU A 88 -8.87 17.66 -5.70
C LEU A 88 -10.19 17.61 -6.47
N ARG A 89 -11.12 18.54 -6.21
CA ARG A 89 -12.38 18.65 -6.96
C ARG A 89 -12.16 18.89 -8.44
N THR A 90 -11.25 19.81 -8.77
CA THR A 90 -10.88 20.09 -10.17
C THR A 90 -10.33 18.82 -10.82
N ARG A 91 -9.37 18.15 -10.14
CA ARG A 91 -8.78 16.91 -10.65
C ARG A 91 -9.80 15.78 -10.81
N ALA A 92 -10.72 15.62 -9.84
CA ALA A 92 -11.79 14.62 -9.94
C ALA A 92 -12.69 14.87 -11.16
N ALA A 93 -13.10 16.12 -11.40
CA ALA A 93 -13.89 16.48 -12.56
C ALA A 93 -13.16 16.19 -13.89
N GLU A 94 -11.86 16.51 -13.99
CA GLU A 94 -11.05 16.27 -15.19
C GLU A 94 -10.98 14.79 -15.58
N ILE A 95 -10.96 13.89 -14.61
CA ILE A 95 -10.84 12.45 -14.84
C ILE A 95 -12.17 11.70 -14.71
N GLY A 96 -13.30 12.43 -14.64
CA GLY A 96 -14.64 11.85 -14.59
C GLY A 96 -15.01 11.17 -13.27
N ARG A 97 -14.35 11.58 -12.15
CA ARG A 97 -14.67 11.15 -10.78
C ARG A 97 -15.63 12.12 -10.11
N ASN A 98 -16.06 11.84 -8.88
CA ASN A 98 -17.04 12.66 -8.16
C ASN A 98 -16.37 13.80 -7.35
N PRO A 99 -16.46 15.09 -7.79
CA PRO A 99 -15.87 16.21 -7.06
C PRO A 99 -16.47 16.41 -5.65
N ASP A 100 -17.74 16.05 -5.45
CA ASP A 100 -18.42 16.23 -4.16
C ASP A 100 -17.95 15.21 -3.11
N GLY A 101 -17.24 14.18 -3.54
CA GLY A 101 -16.61 13.20 -2.65
C GLY A 101 -15.35 13.71 -1.96
N CYS A 102 -14.71 14.77 -2.50
CA CYS A 102 -13.45 15.30 -1.99
C CYS A 102 -13.63 15.96 -0.60
N PRO A 103 -12.95 15.46 0.45
CA PRO A 103 -13.06 16.02 1.79
C PRO A 103 -12.29 17.36 1.93
N PRO A 104 -12.55 18.16 2.98
CA PRO A 104 -11.68 19.28 3.32
C PRO A 104 -10.29 18.76 3.69
N ILE A 105 -9.24 19.35 3.11
CA ILE A 105 -7.85 18.98 3.42
C ILE A 105 -7.38 19.81 4.60
N HIS A 106 -6.87 19.16 5.64
CA HIS A 106 -6.39 19.80 6.87
C HIS A 106 -4.90 20.15 6.78
N TYR A 107 -4.14 19.30 6.05
CA TYR A 107 -2.72 19.50 5.82
C TYR A 107 -2.45 19.46 4.32
N GLU A 108 -2.37 20.66 3.72
CA GLU A 108 -1.93 20.82 2.33
C GLU A 108 -0.40 20.76 2.30
N LEU A 109 0.14 19.76 1.60
CA LEU A 109 1.57 19.53 1.55
C LEU A 109 2.12 20.04 0.21
N GLU A 110 3.06 20.97 0.24
CA GLU A 110 3.73 21.45 -0.99
C GLU A 110 4.46 20.33 -1.74
N THR A 111 4.88 19.30 -0.99
CA THR A 111 5.47 18.07 -1.46
C THR A 111 4.90 16.93 -0.63
N PHE A 112 5.22 15.66 -0.94
CA PHE A 112 4.80 14.52 -0.10
C PHE A 112 5.52 14.46 1.27
N ASP A 113 6.02 15.60 1.78
CA ASP A 113 6.74 15.67 3.06
C ASP A 113 5.79 15.77 4.25
N LEU A 114 5.39 14.63 4.77
CA LEU A 114 4.52 14.52 5.94
C LEU A 114 5.14 15.08 7.24
N ARG A 115 6.46 15.37 7.27
CA ARG A 115 7.13 15.96 8.46
C ARG A 115 6.64 17.38 8.79
N ALA A 116 5.96 18.02 7.85
CA ALA A 116 5.30 19.31 8.09
C ALA A 116 4.06 19.21 9.01
N ILE A 117 3.54 18.02 9.25
CA ILE A 117 2.37 17.76 10.11
C ILE A 117 2.83 17.80 11.58
N PRO A 118 2.29 18.73 12.41
CA PRO A 118 2.74 18.88 13.80
C PRO A 118 2.08 17.89 14.76
N ASP A 119 0.96 17.30 14.37
CA ASP A 119 0.10 16.48 15.22
C ASP A 119 0.56 15.01 15.28
N ARG A 120 0.02 14.26 16.23
CA ARG A 120 0.20 12.82 16.37
C ARG A 120 -1.14 12.12 16.32
N PHE A 121 -1.13 10.85 15.89
CA PHE A 121 -2.33 10.10 15.57
C PHE A 121 -2.30 8.70 16.18
N GLY A 122 -3.45 8.24 16.64
CA GLY A 122 -3.65 6.86 17.06
C GLY A 122 -3.65 5.89 15.88
N ALA A 123 -4.01 6.37 14.69
CA ALA A 123 -3.86 5.62 13.44
C ALA A 123 -3.50 6.55 12.28
N VAL A 124 -2.69 6.04 11.36
CA VAL A 124 -2.48 6.61 10.02
C VAL A 124 -3.06 5.63 9.02
N VAL A 125 -3.70 6.13 7.97
CA VAL A 125 -4.33 5.33 6.90
C VAL A 125 -3.88 5.84 5.56
N SER A 126 -3.57 4.94 4.64
CA SER A 126 -3.40 5.30 3.23
C SER A 126 -3.89 4.18 2.32
N CYS A 127 -4.55 4.56 1.24
CA CYS A 127 -5.02 3.65 0.21
C CYS A 127 -4.38 4.05 -1.12
N HIS A 128 -3.63 3.14 -1.73
CA HIS A 128 -2.94 3.40 -2.99
C HIS A 128 -2.06 4.67 -2.95
N CYS A 129 -1.18 4.75 -1.92
CA CYS A 129 -0.27 5.88 -1.71
C CYS A 129 1.18 5.46 -1.45
N ILE A 130 1.40 4.32 -0.80
CA ILE A 130 2.75 3.88 -0.40
C ILE A 130 3.60 3.51 -1.61
N GLU A 131 2.99 3.00 -2.67
CA GLU A 131 3.64 2.66 -3.94
C GLU A 131 4.16 3.88 -4.70
N HIS A 132 3.64 5.07 -4.40
CA HIS A 132 4.04 6.34 -4.99
C HIS A 132 5.17 7.06 -4.26
N GLN A 133 5.68 6.50 -3.15
CA GLN A 133 6.72 7.16 -2.36
C GLN A 133 8.09 6.99 -3.01
N PRO A 134 8.85 8.07 -3.32
CA PRO A 134 10.19 7.94 -3.90
C PRO A 134 11.20 7.24 -2.99
N ASP A 135 11.05 7.43 -1.67
CA ASP A 135 11.88 6.85 -0.60
C ASP A 135 10.97 6.21 0.47
N LEU A 136 10.82 4.88 0.38
CA LEU A 136 9.95 4.12 1.26
C LEU A 136 10.42 4.15 2.71
N ILE A 137 11.74 4.10 2.96
CA ILE A 137 12.29 4.12 4.33
C ILE A 137 12.02 5.47 4.99
N SER A 138 12.33 6.59 4.31
CA SER A 138 12.03 7.93 4.83
C SER A 138 10.54 8.14 5.08
N HIS A 139 9.68 7.60 4.21
CA HIS A 139 8.23 7.62 4.43
C HIS A 139 7.85 6.88 5.71
N LEU A 140 8.31 5.63 5.90
CA LEU A 140 8.00 4.85 7.10
C LEU A 140 8.55 5.49 8.39
N GLN A 141 9.73 6.11 8.36
CA GLN A 141 10.27 6.88 9.48
C GLN A 141 9.36 8.05 9.84
N THR A 142 8.86 8.77 8.84
CA THR A 142 7.93 9.88 9.05
C THR A 142 6.59 9.40 9.62
N ILE A 143 6.05 8.29 9.11
CA ILE A 143 4.85 7.66 9.69
C ILE A 143 5.10 7.26 11.15
N GLU A 144 6.27 6.67 11.45
CA GLU A 144 6.66 6.33 12.83
C GLU A 144 6.60 7.55 13.75
N ASP A 145 7.09 8.70 13.28
CA ASP A 145 7.07 9.95 14.04
C ASP A 145 5.66 10.53 14.22
N LEU A 146 4.76 10.32 13.27
CA LEU A 146 3.36 10.77 13.35
C LEU A 146 2.49 9.90 14.24
N LEU A 147 2.91 8.69 14.58
CA LEU A 147 2.13 7.79 15.41
C LEU A 147 2.34 8.06 16.90
N GLU A 148 1.23 8.09 17.64
CA GLU A 148 1.22 8.01 19.10
C GLU A 148 1.77 6.65 19.59
N PRO A 149 2.14 6.53 20.88
CA PRO A 149 2.43 5.20 21.46
C PRO A 149 1.28 4.22 21.24
N GLY A 150 1.61 3.03 20.69
CA GLY A 150 0.62 2.01 20.31
C GLY A 150 -0.21 2.36 19.08
N GLY A 151 0.12 3.43 18.37
CA GLY A 151 -0.51 3.77 17.10
C GLY A 151 -0.10 2.81 15.98
N GLN A 152 -0.94 2.73 14.93
CA GLN A 152 -0.77 1.79 13.82
C GLN A 152 -0.97 2.48 12.47
N TYR A 153 -0.28 1.96 11.45
CA TYR A 153 -0.43 2.37 10.06
C TYR A 153 -1.21 1.33 9.28
N PHE A 154 -2.41 1.69 8.82
CA PHE A 154 -3.32 0.88 8.04
C PHE A 154 -3.13 1.17 6.55
N LEU A 155 -2.95 0.14 5.76
CA LEU A 155 -2.55 0.22 4.37
C LEU A 155 -3.46 -0.63 3.48
N VAL A 156 -3.92 -0.04 2.39
CA VAL A 156 -4.49 -0.77 1.25
C VAL A 156 -3.56 -0.55 0.07
N ILE A 157 -2.98 -1.62 -0.46
CA ILE A 157 -1.83 -1.60 -1.36
C ILE A 157 -2.15 -2.37 -2.63
N PRO A 158 -1.86 -1.84 -3.84
CA PRO A 158 -2.03 -2.60 -5.07
C PRO A 158 -1.17 -3.87 -5.07
N ASP A 159 -1.79 -4.99 -5.40
CA ASP A 159 -1.05 -6.21 -5.70
C ASP A 159 -0.65 -6.20 -7.17
N LYS A 160 0.65 -6.08 -7.42
CA LYS A 160 1.17 -6.03 -8.78
C LYS A 160 0.75 -7.19 -9.68
N ARG A 161 0.36 -8.32 -9.10
CA ARG A 161 -0.07 -9.51 -9.86
C ARG A 161 -1.43 -9.29 -10.53
N TYR A 162 -2.28 -8.42 -9.97
CA TYR A 162 -3.70 -8.28 -10.32
C TYR A 162 -4.10 -6.86 -10.70
N CYS A 163 -3.14 -6.00 -11.02
CA CYS A 163 -3.32 -4.65 -11.51
C CYS A 163 -2.45 -4.38 -12.75
N PHE A 164 -2.47 -3.15 -13.25
CA PHE A 164 -1.73 -2.77 -14.44
C PHE A 164 -0.20 -2.94 -14.32
N ASP A 165 0.34 -3.10 -13.11
CA ASP A 165 1.78 -3.32 -12.85
C ASP A 165 2.25 -4.74 -13.13
N HIS A 166 1.39 -5.64 -13.58
CA HIS A 166 1.65 -7.07 -13.68
C HIS A 166 3.03 -7.40 -14.26
N PHE A 167 3.41 -6.77 -15.35
CA PHE A 167 4.68 -7.05 -16.05
C PHE A 167 5.89 -6.30 -15.51
N ILE A 168 5.71 -5.33 -14.61
CA ILE A 168 6.82 -4.61 -13.98
C ILE A 168 7.43 -5.53 -12.91
N PRO A 169 8.77 -5.62 -12.78
CA PRO A 169 9.41 -6.46 -11.77
C PRO A 169 8.96 -6.09 -10.34
N ALA A 170 8.84 -7.09 -9.47
CA ALA A 170 8.54 -6.83 -8.06
C ALA A 170 9.69 -6.05 -7.38
N SER A 171 9.33 -5.18 -6.44
CA SER A 171 10.29 -4.41 -5.65
C SER A 171 11.17 -5.31 -4.79
N THR A 172 12.40 -4.85 -4.55
CA THR A 172 13.39 -5.58 -3.75
C THR A 172 13.90 -4.71 -2.61
N ILE A 173 14.39 -5.33 -1.53
CA ILE A 173 15.04 -4.62 -0.43
C ILE A 173 16.26 -3.82 -0.92
N ALA A 174 16.98 -4.31 -1.93
CA ALA A 174 18.10 -3.60 -2.51
C ALA A 174 17.67 -2.27 -3.15
N GLY A 175 16.59 -2.26 -3.92
CA GLY A 175 16.03 -1.03 -4.50
C GLY A 175 15.54 -0.05 -3.43
N VAL A 176 14.94 -0.55 -2.35
CA VAL A 176 14.45 0.27 -1.23
C VAL A 176 15.60 0.93 -0.47
N VAL A 177 16.64 0.17 -0.13
CA VAL A 177 17.84 0.71 0.55
C VAL A 177 18.59 1.68 -0.34
N ALA A 178 18.70 1.39 -1.65
CA ALA A 178 19.33 2.31 -2.60
C ALA A 178 18.59 3.66 -2.65
N ALA A 179 17.26 3.67 -2.72
CA ALA A 179 16.46 4.88 -2.72
C ALA A 179 16.70 5.75 -1.46
N TYR A 180 16.80 5.11 -0.30
CA TYR A 180 17.10 5.78 0.97
C TYR A 180 18.51 6.37 1.01
N VAL A 181 19.53 5.61 0.61
CA VAL A 181 20.93 6.08 0.57
C VAL A 181 21.09 7.25 -0.39
N GLU A 182 20.40 7.20 -1.54
CA GLU A 182 20.36 8.27 -2.53
C GLU A 182 19.48 9.46 -2.10
N ARG A 183 18.71 9.34 -1.02
CA ARG A 183 17.79 10.37 -0.51
C ARG A 183 16.81 10.84 -1.60
N ARG A 184 16.19 9.89 -2.29
CA ARG A 184 15.31 10.18 -3.42
C ARG A 184 14.10 11.02 -2.98
N LYS A 185 13.89 12.13 -3.69
CA LYS A 185 12.70 12.99 -3.53
C LYS A 185 11.75 12.90 -4.71
N VAL A 186 12.22 12.32 -5.80
CA VAL A 186 11.47 12.08 -7.03
C VAL A 186 11.81 10.68 -7.55
N HIS A 187 10.94 10.14 -8.38
CA HIS A 187 11.19 8.84 -9.00
C HIS A 187 12.31 8.93 -10.02
N PRO A 188 13.23 7.94 -10.08
CA PRO A 188 14.26 7.87 -11.10
C PRO A 188 13.65 7.49 -12.46
N LEU A 189 14.39 7.74 -13.53
CA LEU A 189 13.92 7.57 -14.90
C LEU A 189 13.44 6.15 -15.22
N ASP A 190 14.10 5.13 -14.68
CA ASP A 190 13.72 3.73 -14.88
C ASP A 190 12.29 3.46 -14.38
N ARG A 191 11.90 3.98 -13.20
CA ARG A 191 10.53 3.85 -12.67
C ARG A 191 9.50 4.55 -13.56
N VAL A 192 9.84 5.72 -14.08
CA VAL A 192 8.97 6.45 -15.02
C VAL A 192 8.78 5.67 -16.31
N ILE A 193 9.85 5.08 -16.84
CA ILE A 193 9.80 4.24 -18.05
C ILE A 193 8.97 2.98 -17.80
N GLU A 194 9.22 2.26 -16.71
CA GLU A 194 8.48 1.05 -16.36
C GLU A 194 6.98 1.33 -16.28
N HIS A 195 6.58 2.34 -15.52
CA HIS A 195 5.17 2.69 -15.35
C HIS A 195 4.51 3.13 -16.67
N TRP A 196 5.18 3.95 -17.50
CA TRP A 196 4.56 4.44 -18.73
C TRP A 196 4.57 3.44 -19.87
N ALA A 197 5.58 2.57 -19.93
CA ALA A 197 5.82 1.70 -21.07
C ALA A 197 5.51 0.21 -20.85
N MET A 198 5.41 -0.25 -19.58
CA MET A 198 5.25 -1.66 -19.25
C MET A 198 3.93 -2.00 -18.52
N THR A 199 3.05 -1.03 -18.33
CA THR A 199 1.73 -1.27 -17.74
C THR A 199 0.78 -1.97 -18.71
N THR A 200 -0.11 -2.80 -18.17
CA THR A 200 -1.15 -3.53 -18.91
C THR A 200 -2.56 -3.04 -18.53
N HIS A 201 -3.60 -3.84 -18.76
CA HIS A 201 -4.96 -3.51 -18.34
C HIS A 201 -5.09 -3.52 -16.80
N ASN A 202 -6.11 -2.83 -16.30
CA ASN A 202 -6.43 -2.78 -14.87
C ASN A 202 -7.78 -3.46 -14.61
N ASP A 203 -7.87 -4.75 -14.96
CA ASP A 203 -9.06 -5.58 -14.82
C ASP A 203 -8.72 -6.79 -13.92
N PRO A 204 -8.97 -6.70 -12.60
CA PRO A 204 -8.57 -7.75 -11.66
C PRO A 204 -9.17 -9.12 -11.96
N PRO A 205 -10.46 -9.27 -12.29
CA PRO A 205 -11.03 -10.56 -12.68
C PRO A 205 -10.26 -11.25 -13.81
N ARG A 206 -9.88 -10.51 -14.87
CA ARG A 206 -9.09 -11.07 -15.97
C ARG A 206 -7.73 -11.54 -15.52
N HIS A 207 -7.05 -10.76 -14.66
CA HIS A 207 -5.77 -11.19 -14.09
C HIS A 207 -5.90 -12.48 -13.29
N TRP A 208 -6.96 -12.61 -12.48
CA TRP A 208 -7.22 -13.80 -11.68
C TRP A 208 -7.55 -15.03 -12.53
N ASP A 209 -8.09 -14.85 -13.71
CA ASP A 209 -8.38 -15.91 -14.68
C ASP A 209 -7.17 -16.21 -15.60
N GLY A 210 -6.01 -15.56 -15.35
CA GLY A 210 -4.77 -15.79 -16.09
C GLY A 210 -4.62 -14.97 -17.38
N ASP A 211 -5.56 -14.08 -17.68
CA ASP A 211 -5.45 -13.13 -18.78
C ASP A 211 -4.80 -11.83 -18.28
N HIS A 212 -3.49 -11.73 -18.50
CA HIS A 212 -2.71 -10.54 -18.12
C HIS A 212 -2.50 -9.56 -19.29
N GLY A 213 -3.09 -9.83 -20.44
CA GLY A 213 -2.81 -9.12 -21.69
C GLY A 213 -1.45 -9.49 -22.28
N THR A 214 -1.03 -8.74 -23.28
CA THR A 214 0.28 -8.92 -23.91
C THR A 214 1.31 -8.03 -23.20
N PRO A 215 2.52 -8.55 -22.87
CA PRO A 215 3.59 -7.72 -22.30
C PRO A 215 3.86 -6.48 -23.15
N PRO A 216 3.56 -5.28 -22.66
CA PRO A 216 3.75 -4.09 -23.48
C PRO A 216 5.17 -3.57 -23.29
N LEU A 217 5.95 -3.51 -24.34
CA LEU A 217 7.08 -2.58 -24.39
C LEU A 217 6.73 -1.50 -25.41
N ARG A 218 6.09 -0.44 -24.94
CA ARG A 218 5.67 0.67 -25.81
C ARG A 218 6.80 1.68 -25.96
N LEU A 219 7.57 1.55 -27.05
CA LEU A 219 8.75 2.40 -27.33
C LEU A 219 8.40 3.89 -27.48
N ASP A 220 7.18 4.22 -27.94
CA ASP A 220 6.68 5.59 -27.97
C ASP A 220 6.55 6.15 -26.53
N LYS A 221 6.07 5.37 -25.58
CA LYS A 221 5.98 5.76 -24.17
C LYS A 221 7.33 5.89 -23.51
N VAL A 222 8.31 5.03 -23.88
CA VAL A 222 9.72 5.20 -23.44
C VAL A 222 10.25 6.56 -23.86
N LYS A 223 10.05 6.96 -25.12
CA LYS A 223 10.49 8.27 -25.62
C LYS A 223 9.82 9.42 -24.87
N LEU A 224 8.53 9.31 -24.60
CA LEU A 224 7.78 10.32 -23.83
C LEU A 224 8.30 10.42 -22.39
N ALA A 225 8.55 9.29 -21.71
CA ALA A 225 9.10 9.25 -20.35
C ALA A 225 10.48 9.94 -20.28
N VAL A 226 11.37 9.61 -21.22
CA VAL A 226 12.69 10.24 -21.32
C VAL A 226 12.56 11.75 -21.55
N ALA A 227 11.68 12.18 -22.46
CA ALA A 227 11.48 13.60 -22.76
C ALA A 227 10.92 14.37 -21.53
N ALA A 228 9.92 13.81 -20.85
CA ALA A 228 9.33 14.41 -19.66
C ALA A 228 10.37 14.54 -18.52
N PHE A 229 11.10 13.46 -18.24
CA PHE A 229 12.13 13.44 -17.21
C PHE A 229 13.27 14.42 -17.52
N THR A 230 13.76 14.45 -18.77
CA THR A 230 14.85 15.35 -19.17
C THR A 230 14.44 16.81 -19.08
N LYS A 231 13.17 17.13 -19.39
CA LYS A 231 12.65 18.50 -19.30
C LYS A 231 12.63 19.05 -17.87
N ALA A 232 12.38 18.20 -16.89
CA ALA A 232 12.28 18.59 -15.48
C ALA A 232 12.78 17.45 -14.54
N PRO A 233 14.11 17.24 -14.45
CA PRO A 233 14.68 16.09 -13.73
C PRO A 233 14.38 16.07 -12.23
N SER A 234 14.08 17.22 -11.64
CA SER A 234 13.74 17.37 -10.22
C SER A 234 12.24 17.47 -9.97
N ALA A 235 11.39 17.39 -11.00
CA ALA A 235 9.96 17.40 -10.84
C ALA A 235 9.45 16.00 -10.45
N TYR A 236 8.50 15.96 -9.54
CA TYR A 236 7.80 14.74 -9.23
C TYR A 236 6.93 14.32 -10.42
N ILE A 237 7.13 13.11 -10.91
CA ILE A 237 6.29 12.47 -11.91
C ILE A 237 5.55 11.36 -11.19
N ASP A 238 4.23 11.43 -11.20
CA ASP A 238 3.36 10.47 -10.50
C ASP A 238 3.38 9.10 -11.20
N VAL A 239 4.00 8.13 -10.55
CA VAL A 239 4.13 6.74 -11.00
C VAL A 239 4.16 5.79 -9.80
N HIS A 240 3.83 4.53 -10.00
CA HIS A 240 4.15 3.49 -9.03
C HIS A 240 5.67 3.25 -9.04
N GLY A 241 6.35 3.74 -8.02
CA GLY A 241 7.78 3.50 -7.80
C GLY A 241 8.04 2.12 -7.20
N TRP A 242 7.03 1.53 -6.56
CA TRP A 242 7.10 0.23 -5.92
C TRP A 242 5.99 -0.70 -6.38
N GLN A 243 6.34 -1.96 -6.62
CA GLN A 243 5.44 -3.03 -7.01
C GLN A 243 5.45 -4.12 -5.94
N PHE A 244 4.33 -4.28 -5.24
CA PHE A 244 4.21 -5.21 -4.12
C PHE A 244 3.34 -6.42 -4.44
N THR A 245 3.65 -7.52 -3.76
CA THR A 245 2.76 -8.62 -3.42
C THR A 245 2.70 -8.71 -1.89
N PRO A 246 1.71 -9.37 -1.28
CA PRO A 246 1.69 -9.54 0.18
C PRO A 246 3.01 -10.07 0.76
N ASP A 247 3.57 -11.11 0.17
CA ASP A 247 4.80 -11.76 0.66
C ASP A 247 6.04 -10.86 0.54
N ASN A 248 6.21 -10.17 -0.60
CA ASN A 248 7.39 -9.31 -0.73
C ASN A 248 7.25 -8.04 0.11
N PHE A 249 6.03 -7.48 0.28
CA PHE A 249 5.78 -6.37 1.19
C PHE A 249 6.14 -6.75 2.63
N LEU A 250 5.67 -7.92 3.09
CA LEU A 250 6.01 -8.49 4.40
C LEU A 250 7.54 -8.63 4.56
N THR A 251 8.21 -9.19 3.56
CA THR A 251 9.66 -9.39 3.57
C THR A 251 10.41 -8.06 3.59
N ILE A 252 10.05 -7.10 2.76
CA ILE A 252 10.70 -5.80 2.65
C ILE A 252 10.54 -5.01 3.96
N THR A 253 9.31 -4.89 4.48
CA THR A 253 9.04 -4.10 5.69
C THR A 253 9.67 -4.73 6.94
N SER A 254 9.69 -6.06 7.05
CA SER A 254 10.43 -6.77 8.11
C SER A 254 11.93 -6.51 8.00
N SER A 255 12.50 -6.61 6.79
CA SER A 255 13.93 -6.36 6.58
C SER A 255 14.34 -4.92 6.89
N ILE A 256 13.51 -3.93 6.53
CA ILE A 256 13.76 -2.51 6.89
C ILE A 256 13.86 -2.35 8.42
N ALA A 257 12.94 -2.98 9.15
CA ALA A 257 12.94 -2.95 10.62
C ALA A 257 14.13 -3.71 11.24
N ASP A 258 14.47 -4.90 10.72
CA ASP A 258 15.61 -5.69 11.18
C ASP A 258 16.96 -5.00 10.93
N LEU A 259 17.05 -4.21 9.85
CA LEU A 259 18.20 -3.33 9.58
C LEU A 259 18.23 -2.08 10.46
N GLY A 260 17.20 -1.84 11.28
CA GLY A 260 17.14 -0.71 12.22
C GLY A 260 16.79 0.62 11.56
N TYR A 261 16.26 0.63 10.34
CA TYR A 261 15.85 1.87 9.67
C TYR A 261 14.55 2.44 10.24
N THR A 262 13.65 1.62 10.78
CA THR A 262 12.39 2.03 11.43
C THR A 262 12.03 1.05 12.53
N LYS A 263 11.20 1.48 13.49
CA LYS A 263 10.61 0.61 14.52
C LYS A 263 9.25 0.05 14.07
N LEU A 264 8.73 0.48 12.93
CA LEU A 264 7.48 -0.06 12.38
C LEU A 264 7.73 -1.46 11.83
N ARG A 265 6.96 -2.42 12.33
CA ARG A 265 6.98 -3.82 11.88
C ARG A 265 5.61 -4.24 11.35
N PRO A 266 5.55 -5.21 10.45
CA PRO A 266 4.28 -5.83 10.08
C PRO A 266 3.61 -6.45 11.32
N VAL A 267 2.40 -5.98 11.63
CA VAL A 267 1.51 -6.55 12.64
C VAL A 267 0.61 -7.59 11.96
N GLN A 268 0.07 -7.22 10.81
CA GLN A 268 -0.76 -8.10 9.98
C GLN A 268 -0.53 -7.75 8.51
N VAL A 269 -0.40 -8.76 7.67
CA VAL A 269 -0.44 -8.64 6.21
C VAL A 269 -1.40 -9.71 5.71
N PHE A 270 -2.36 -9.33 4.88
CA PHE A 270 -3.41 -10.23 4.39
C PHE A 270 -3.15 -10.59 2.93
N ASN A 271 -3.62 -11.78 2.51
CA ASN A 271 -3.57 -12.11 1.09
C ASN A 271 -4.56 -11.26 0.29
N THR A 272 -4.30 -11.16 -1.00
CA THR A 272 -5.20 -10.50 -1.95
C THR A 272 -6.44 -11.35 -2.19
N PRO A 273 -7.66 -10.82 -1.98
CA PRO A 273 -8.87 -11.53 -2.29
C PRO A 273 -9.06 -11.76 -3.79
N ARG A 274 -9.68 -12.89 -4.17
CA ARG A 274 -9.99 -13.17 -5.57
C ARG A 274 -10.80 -12.01 -6.20
N ASN A 275 -10.46 -11.67 -7.42
CA ASN A 275 -11.03 -10.57 -8.19
C ASN A 275 -10.76 -9.17 -7.61
N CYS A 276 -9.87 -9.04 -6.62
CA CYS A 276 -9.40 -7.75 -6.10
C CYS A 276 -8.01 -7.42 -6.64
N PRO A 277 -7.70 -6.11 -6.84
CA PRO A 277 -6.39 -5.65 -7.28
C PRO A 277 -5.44 -5.32 -6.12
N GLU A 278 -5.89 -5.48 -4.87
CA GLU A 278 -5.24 -4.90 -3.69
C GLU A 278 -5.23 -5.87 -2.51
N PHE A 279 -4.30 -5.68 -1.61
CA PHE A 279 -4.23 -6.35 -0.32
C PHE A 279 -4.15 -5.34 0.82
N CYS A 280 -4.45 -5.81 2.03
CA CYS A 280 -4.44 -4.99 3.24
C CYS A 280 -3.24 -5.34 4.14
N ALA A 281 -2.72 -4.34 4.85
CA ALA A 281 -1.64 -4.53 5.82
C ALA A 281 -1.75 -3.54 6.99
N VAL A 282 -1.24 -3.94 8.15
CA VAL A 282 -1.09 -3.11 9.33
C VAL A 282 0.37 -3.15 9.76
N LEU A 283 0.99 -1.97 9.89
CA LEU A 283 2.28 -1.81 10.54
C LEU A 283 2.10 -1.16 11.91
N GLY A 284 2.95 -1.50 12.87
CA GLY A 284 2.95 -0.90 14.20
C GLY A 284 4.31 -0.99 14.86
N ARG A 285 4.50 -0.25 15.94
CA ARG A 285 5.70 -0.40 16.76
C ARG A 285 5.57 -1.68 17.60
N GLU A 286 6.66 -2.44 17.75
CA GLU A 286 6.73 -3.43 18.81
C GLU A 286 6.47 -2.73 20.16
N ALA A 287 5.60 -3.32 20.99
CA ALA A 287 5.45 -2.85 22.35
C ALA A 287 6.85 -2.88 23.00
N GLU A 288 7.30 -1.73 23.52
CA GLU A 288 8.52 -1.72 24.33
C GLU A 288 8.26 -2.68 25.48
N THR A 289 8.96 -3.82 25.46
CA THR A 289 9.00 -4.71 26.62
C THR A 289 9.63 -3.88 27.73
N ALA A 290 8.83 -3.44 28.71
CA ALA A 290 9.37 -2.81 29.91
C ALA A 290 10.36 -3.79 30.54
N LEU A 291 11.65 -3.42 30.53
CA LEU A 291 12.74 -4.13 31.21
C LEU A 291 12.56 -4.02 32.71
#